data_340dedb903d5b167b443d4286fa6f3bf
#
_entry.id   340dedb903d5b167b443d4286fa6f3bf
#
_cell.length_a   1.000
_cell.length_b   1.000
_cell.length_c   1.000
_cell.angle_alpha   90.00
_cell.angle_beta   90.00
_cell.angle_gamma   90.00
#
_symmetry.space_group_name_H-M   'P 1'
#
loop_
_entity.id
_entity.type
_entity.pdbx_description
1 polymer ?
#
loop_
_entity_poly.entity_id
_entity_poly.type
_entity_poly.pdbx_seq_one_letter_code
_entity_poly.pdbx_strand_id
1 'polypeptide(L)'
;MKIYPLLTILLAISLFGLLFFQLFLNSDVEEFNQKSLAPFKSKLLNGDSFTSEELKNDSLSLLNVWATWCVGCRLEHSYLMELEKKGISIIGINYKDDKEKAFKWLDQFGDPYSENIFDDQGKIGFLLGVSGAPETFLIKNGDSIVMHHMGVLDEQVWNNKFAPLIDK
;
A
#
# COMPACT_ATOMS: atom_id res chain seq x y z
N MET A 1 47.63 4.11 -38.51
CA MET A 1 46.57 3.12 -38.22
C MET A 1 46.33 3.01 -36.71
N LYS A 2 45.80 4.05 -36.04
CA LYS A 2 45.56 4.09 -34.57
C LYS A 2 44.19 4.75 -34.16
N ILE A 3 43.24 4.81 -35.09
CA ILE A 3 41.96 5.51 -34.84
C ILE A 3 40.88 4.54 -34.24
N TYR A 4 41.05 3.25 -34.43
CA TYR A 4 40.07 2.23 -34.03
C TYR A 4 39.79 2.11 -32.51
N PRO A 5 40.81 2.22 -31.61
CA PRO A 5 40.53 2.09 -30.17
C PRO A 5 39.70 3.29 -29.64
N LEU A 6 39.91 4.49 -30.18
CA LEU A 6 39.14 5.66 -29.75
C LEU A 6 37.66 5.58 -30.21
N LEU A 7 37.45 5.10 -31.43
CA LEU A 7 36.08 4.92 -32.00
C LEU A 7 35.30 3.84 -31.24
N THR A 8 35.96 2.72 -30.84
CA THR A 8 35.33 1.66 -30.06
C THR A 8 34.96 2.13 -28.65
N ILE A 9 35.81 2.95 -28.02
CA ILE A 9 35.52 3.53 -26.69
C ILE A 9 34.36 4.49 -26.76
N LEU A 10 34.28 5.37 -27.76
CA LEU A 10 33.16 6.29 -27.96
C LEU A 10 31.83 5.54 -28.22
N LEU A 11 31.90 4.47 -29.02
CA LEU A 11 30.71 3.62 -29.28
C LEU A 11 30.24 2.89 -28.03
N ALA A 12 31.14 2.39 -27.18
CA ALA A 12 30.85 1.75 -25.92
C ALA A 12 30.21 2.74 -24.91
N ILE A 13 30.74 3.96 -24.82
CA ILE A 13 30.18 5.01 -23.96
C ILE A 13 28.77 5.43 -24.43
N SER A 14 28.56 5.57 -25.73
CA SER A 14 27.24 5.90 -26.31
C SER A 14 26.24 4.80 -26.05
N LEU A 15 26.61 3.52 -26.21
CA LEU A 15 25.74 2.38 -25.94
C LEU A 15 25.40 2.26 -24.45
N PHE A 16 26.39 2.47 -23.58
CA PHE A 16 26.18 2.48 -22.13
C PHE A 16 25.29 3.64 -21.69
N GLY A 17 25.48 4.83 -22.26
CA GLY A 17 24.63 5.99 -22.03
C GLY A 17 23.18 5.75 -22.48
N LEU A 18 22.97 5.09 -23.63
CA LEU A 18 21.64 4.71 -24.13
C LEU A 18 20.96 3.67 -23.23
N LEU A 19 21.69 2.64 -22.81
CA LEU A 19 21.19 1.62 -21.88
C LEU A 19 20.86 2.23 -20.50
N PHE A 20 21.73 3.08 -19.99
CA PHE A 20 21.49 3.78 -18.72
C PHE A 20 20.28 4.72 -18.81
N PHE A 21 20.15 5.45 -19.92
CA PHE A 21 19.00 6.33 -20.20
C PHE A 21 17.70 5.52 -20.33
N GLN A 22 17.70 4.38 -20.99
CA GLN A 22 16.54 3.48 -21.06
C GLN A 22 16.16 2.92 -19.69
N LEU A 23 17.13 2.52 -18.85
CA LEU A 23 16.89 2.08 -17.49
C LEU A 23 16.27 3.19 -16.64
N PHE A 24 16.70 4.44 -16.81
CA PHE A 24 16.13 5.58 -16.09
C PHE A 24 14.74 5.98 -16.58
N LEU A 25 14.46 5.87 -17.89
CA LEU A 25 13.14 6.16 -18.45
C LEU A 25 12.12 5.05 -18.18
N ASN A 26 12.56 3.81 -18.01
CA ASN A 26 11.68 2.66 -17.71
C ASN A 26 11.47 2.42 -16.21
N SER A 27 11.99 3.27 -15.33
CA SER A 27 11.79 3.15 -13.90
C SER A 27 10.43 3.68 -13.42
N ASP A 28 9.52 4.05 -14.33
CA ASP A 28 8.25 4.61 -13.94
C ASP A 28 7.06 3.87 -14.54
N VAL A 29 6.15 3.55 -13.62
CA VAL A 29 4.83 2.96 -13.83
C VAL A 29 4.90 1.47 -14.16
N GLU A 30 5.13 0.64 -13.14
CA GLU A 30 4.41 -0.62 -13.10
C GLU A 30 2.92 -0.26 -13.24
N GLU A 31 2.38 -0.44 -14.44
CA GLU A 31 0.96 -0.44 -14.68
C GLU A 31 0.42 -1.55 -13.77
N PHE A 32 -0.08 -1.14 -12.58
CA PHE A 32 -0.61 -2.08 -11.59
C PHE A 32 -1.80 -2.75 -12.26
N ASN A 33 -1.56 -3.95 -12.77
CA ASN A 33 -2.58 -4.76 -13.42
C ASN A 33 -3.70 -4.95 -12.39
N GLN A 34 -4.85 -4.33 -12.63
CA GLN A 34 -6.03 -4.33 -11.77
C GLN A 34 -6.29 -5.76 -11.28
N LYS A 35 -6.02 -6.03 -10.00
CA LYS A 35 -6.16 -7.35 -9.40
C LYS A 35 -7.49 -7.42 -8.66
N SER A 36 -8.27 -8.44 -8.93
CA SER A 36 -9.48 -8.69 -8.16
C SER A 36 -9.12 -9.15 -6.75
N LEU A 37 -9.76 -8.54 -5.76
CA LEU A 37 -9.69 -8.96 -4.37
C LEU A 37 -10.44 -10.29 -4.21
N ALA A 38 -9.74 -11.34 -3.81
CA ALA A 38 -10.37 -12.61 -3.53
C ALA A 38 -11.34 -12.48 -2.33
N PRO A 39 -12.53 -13.09 -2.41
CA PRO A 39 -13.47 -13.08 -1.29
C PRO A 39 -12.85 -13.69 -0.03
N PHE A 40 -13.05 -13.01 1.11
CA PHE A 40 -12.60 -13.51 2.41
C PHE A 40 -13.62 -13.25 3.52
N LYS A 41 -13.44 -14.00 4.63
CA LYS A 41 -14.13 -13.78 5.90
C LYS A 41 -13.11 -13.68 7.00
N SER A 42 -13.30 -12.77 7.92
CA SER A 42 -12.42 -12.53 9.05
C SER A 42 -13.22 -12.10 10.29
N LYS A 43 -12.48 -11.76 11.35
CA LYS A 43 -13.02 -11.08 12.52
C LYS A 43 -12.41 -9.70 12.63
N LEU A 44 -13.18 -8.77 13.18
CA LEU A 44 -12.68 -7.48 13.60
C LEU A 44 -11.98 -7.57 14.97
N LEU A 45 -11.21 -6.55 15.32
CA LEU A 45 -10.59 -6.43 16.64
C LEU A 45 -11.64 -6.50 17.77
N ASN A 46 -12.85 -5.94 17.58
CA ASN A 46 -13.95 -6.00 18.56
C ASN A 46 -14.57 -7.40 18.70
N GLY A 47 -14.28 -8.32 17.74
CA GLY A 47 -14.77 -9.70 17.72
C GLY A 47 -15.93 -9.94 16.75
N ASP A 48 -16.46 -8.90 16.14
CA ASP A 48 -17.52 -9.01 15.13
C ASP A 48 -17.01 -9.73 13.87
N SER A 49 -17.93 -10.26 13.09
CA SER A 49 -17.60 -10.89 11.81
C SER A 49 -17.48 -9.81 10.74
N PHE A 50 -16.50 -9.97 9.85
CA PHE A 50 -16.28 -9.11 8.68
C PHE A 50 -16.13 -9.96 7.42
N THR A 51 -16.68 -9.48 6.32
CA THR A 51 -16.56 -10.12 5.01
C THR A 51 -16.09 -9.11 3.97
N SER A 52 -15.38 -9.56 2.94
CA SER A 52 -14.97 -8.69 1.83
C SER A 52 -16.14 -8.03 1.09
N GLU A 53 -17.37 -8.57 1.21
CA GLU A 53 -18.58 -7.95 0.64
C GLU A 53 -18.89 -6.59 1.27
N GLU A 54 -18.48 -6.37 2.53
CA GLU A 54 -18.70 -5.10 3.24
C GLU A 54 -17.88 -3.95 2.66
N LEU A 55 -16.76 -4.26 1.96
CA LEU A 55 -15.98 -3.28 1.20
C LEU A 55 -16.76 -2.65 0.04
N LYS A 56 -17.83 -3.29 -0.42
CA LYS A 56 -18.69 -2.79 -1.51
C LYS A 56 -19.61 -1.64 -1.10
N ASN A 57 -19.71 -1.38 0.20
CA ASN A 57 -20.47 -0.24 0.71
C ASN A 57 -19.84 1.09 0.32
N ASP A 58 -18.52 1.10 0.09
CA ASP A 58 -17.78 2.27 -0.33
C ASP A 58 -17.34 2.13 -1.80
N SER A 59 -17.54 3.18 -2.58
CA SER A 59 -17.05 3.23 -3.97
C SER A 59 -15.52 3.22 -4.03
N LEU A 60 -14.87 3.66 -2.94
CA LEU A 60 -13.42 3.74 -2.79
C LEU A 60 -13.04 3.62 -1.31
N SER A 61 -12.09 2.75 -1.01
CA SER A 61 -11.54 2.59 0.33
C SER A 61 -10.05 2.25 0.29
N LEU A 62 -9.35 2.56 1.38
CA LEU A 62 -8.00 2.08 1.63
C LEU A 62 -8.06 0.82 2.50
N LEU A 63 -7.27 -0.20 2.16
CA LEU A 63 -6.89 -1.25 3.09
C LEU A 63 -5.46 -0.97 3.54
N ASN A 64 -5.26 -0.64 4.80
CA ASN A 64 -3.95 -0.35 5.38
C ASN A 64 -3.52 -1.49 6.31
N VAL A 65 -2.38 -2.10 5.99
CA VAL A 65 -1.78 -3.18 6.78
C VAL A 65 -0.88 -2.58 7.83
N TRP A 66 -1.21 -2.82 9.09
CA TRP A 66 -0.53 -2.23 10.23
C TRP A 66 -0.31 -3.21 11.38
N ALA A 67 0.59 -2.87 12.31
CA ALA A 67 0.82 -3.63 13.53
C ALA A 67 1.49 -2.77 14.60
N THR A 68 1.34 -3.15 15.86
CA THR A 68 1.95 -2.44 16.99
C THR A 68 3.48 -2.54 17.01
N TRP A 69 4.06 -3.60 16.46
CA TRP A 69 5.50 -3.81 16.31
C TRP A 69 6.12 -3.05 15.13
N CYS A 70 5.30 -2.42 14.27
CA CYS A 70 5.72 -1.80 13.02
C CYS A 70 6.11 -0.34 13.23
N VAL A 71 7.39 -0.02 13.10
CA VAL A 71 7.90 1.37 13.23
C VAL A 71 7.38 2.26 12.11
N GLY A 72 7.33 1.76 10.87
CA GLY A 72 6.80 2.50 9.71
C GLY A 72 5.33 2.87 9.88
N CYS A 73 4.52 1.96 10.45
CA CYS A 73 3.10 2.22 10.74
C CYS A 73 2.93 3.38 11.74
N ARG A 74 3.86 3.50 12.68
CA ARG A 74 3.86 4.62 13.62
C ARG A 74 4.17 5.95 12.93
N LEU A 75 5.01 5.96 11.91
CA LEU A 75 5.35 7.16 11.15
C LEU A 75 4.20 7.65 10.28
N GLU A 76 3.45 6.73 9.63
CA GLU A 76 2.33 7.11 8.75
C GLU A 76 1.03 7.42 9.50
N HIS A 77 0.91 7.01 10.77
CA HIS A 77 -0.35 7.03 11.51
C HIS A 77 -1.00 8.43 11.57
N SER A 78 -0.22 9.47 11.82
CA SER A 78 -0.73 10.85 11.84
C SER A 78 -1.32 11.26 10.48
N TYR A 79 -0.72 10.80 9.39
CA TYR A 79 -1.20 11.09 8.06
C TYR A 79 -2.50 10.31 7.73
N LEU A 80 -2.61 9.07 8.18
CA LEU A 80 -3.87 8.31 8.09
C LEU A 80 -5.01 9.00 8.83
N MET A 81 -4.74 9.55 10.04
CA MET A 81 -5.72 10.37 10.78
C MET A 81 -6.13 11.65 10.03
N GLU A 82 -5.24 12.23 9.22
CA GLU A 82 -5.58 13.37 8.37
C GLU A 82 -6.45 12.95 7.17
N LEU A 83 -6.17 11.80 6.56
CA LEU A 83 -6.95 11.27 5.44
C LEU A 83 -8.37 10.90 5.90
N GLU A 84 -8.51 10.28 7.06
CA GLU A 84 -9.82 9.98 7.67
C GLU A 84 -10.65 11.25 7.87
N LYS A 85 -10.06 12.32 8.45
CA LYS A 85 -10.72 13.61 8.61
C LYS A 85 -11.11 14.27 7.28
N LYS A 86 -10.44 13.96 6.20
CA LYS A 86 -10.80 14.38 4.84
C LYS A 86 -11.90 13.51 4.20
N GLY A 87 -12.41 12.51 4.94
CA GLY A 87 -13.49 11.62 4.50
C GLY A 87 -13.03 10.42 3.67
N ILE A 88 -11.75 10.09 3.69
CA ILE A 88 -11.25 8.87 3.07
C ILE A 88 -11.58 7.68 3.98
N SER A 89 -12.32 6.71 3.45
CA SER A 89 -12.61 5.45 4.15
C SER A 89 -11.34 4.60 4.25
N ILE A 90 -10.94 4.26 5.47
CA ILE A 90 -9.73 3.46 5.74
C ILE A 90 -10.12 2.25 6.58
N ILE A 91 -9.80 1.05 6.10
CA ILE A 91 -9.99 -0.19 6.83
C ILE A 91 -8.60 -0.72 7.21
N GLY A 92 -8.38 -0.92 8.51
CA GLY A 92 -7.16 -1.46 9.05
C GLY A 92 -7.11 -2.99 8.92
N ILE A 93 -5.95 -3.54 8.58
CA ILE A 93 -5.64 -4.96 8.71
C ILE A 93 -4.54 -5.07 9.75
N ASN A 94 -4.92 -5.41 10.99
CA ASN A 94 -3.97 -5.60 12.08
C ASN A 94 -3.28 -6.96 11.90
N TYR A 95 -2.04 -6.91 11.37
CA TYR A 95 -1.32 -8.04 10.78
C TYR A 95 -0.37 -8.69 11.77
N LYS A 96 -0.59 -9.98 12.09
CA LYS A 96 0.27 -10.80 12.95
C LYS A 96 0.64 -10.10 14.26
N ASP A 97 -0.37 -9.61 14.95
CA ASP A 97 -0.23 -8.76 16.12
C ASP A 97 -1.00 -9.34 17.32
N ASP A 98 -0.83 -8.70 18.46
CA ASP A 98 -1.55 -9.00 19.70
C ASP A 98 -2.75 -8.06 19.84
N LYS A 99 -3.91 -8.65 20.06
CA LYS A 99 -5.18 -7.92 20.13
C LYS A 99 -5.20 -6.86 21.22
N GLU A 100 -4.69 -7.16 22.41
CA GLU A 100 -4.70 -6.21 23.53
C GLU A 100 -3.71 -5.05 23.29
N LYS A 101 -2.58 -5.35 22.66
CA LYS A 101 -1.62 -4.30 22.26
C LYS A 101 -2.23 -3.41 21.18
N ALA A 102 -2.94 -3.99 20.21
CA ALA A 102 -3.60 -3.24 19.16
C ALA A 102 -4.62 -2.25 19.75
N PHE A 103 -5.49 -2.67 20.66
CA PHE A 103 -6.43 -1.78 21.33
C PHE A 103 -5.74 -0.65 22.10
N LYS A 104 -4.71 -0.97 22.90
CA LYS A 104 -3.96 0.04 23.66
C LYS A 104 -3.28 1.05 22.74
N TRP A 105 -2.79 0.57 21.59
CA TRP A 105 -2.14 1.42 20.61
C TRP A 105 -3.12 2.40 19.97
N LEU A 106 -4.31 1.93 19.54
CA LEU A 106 -5.36 2.77 18.99
C LEU A 106 -5.92 3.75 20.03
N ASP A 107 -6.10 3.33 21.27
CA ASP A 107 -6.52 4.21 22.38
C ASP A 107 -5.51 5.34 22.63
N GLN A 108 -4.22 5.01 22.56
CA GLN A 108 -3.14 5.98 22.81
C GLN A 108 -2.93 6.96 21.67
N PHE A 109 -3.07 6.54 20.41
CA PHE A 109 -2.67 7.32 19.23
C PHE A 109 -3.82 7.76 18.33
N GLY A 110 -5.04 7.34 18.66
CA GLY A 110 -6.23 7.53 17.85
C GLY A 110 -6.47 6.37 16.90
N ASP A 111 -7.68 6.28 16.36
CA ASP A 111 -8.11 5.25 15.41
C ASP A 111 -8.55 5.89 14.10
N PRO A 112 -7.76 5.80 13.01
CA PRO A 112 -8.14 6.32 11.70
C PRO A 112 -9.01 5.35 10.91
N TYR A 113 -9.30 4.15 11.44
CA TYR A 113 -9.93 3.08 10.72
C TYR A 113 -11.44 3.03 10.99
N SER A 114 -12.23 2.95 9.92
CA SER A 114 -13.68 2.68 10.05
C SER A 114 -13.93 1.29 10.63
N GLU A 115 -13.07 0.32 10.25
CA GLU A 115 -13.07 -1.05 10.74
C GLU A 115 -11.63 -1.55 10.88
N ASN A 116 -11.39 -2.43 11.85
CA ASN A 116 -10.08 -3.06 12.04
C ASN A 116 -10.19 -4.59 11.94
N ILE A 117 -9.75 -5.15 10.84
CA ILE A 117 -9.67 -6.59 10.62
C ILE A 117 -8.51 -7.16 11.47
N PHE A 118 -8.79 -8.18 12.28
CA PHE A 118 -7.78 -8.86 13.07
C PHE A 118 -7.21 -10.07 12.31
N ASP A 119 -6.03 -9.92 11.76
CA ASP A 119 -5.33 -10.93 10.96
C ASP A 119 -4.12 -11.50 11.73
N ASP A 120 -4.40 -12.12 12.88
CA ASP A 120 -3.39 -12.67 13.79
C ASP A 120 -2.48 -13.72 13.14
N GLN A 121 -3.02 -14.48 12.18
CA GLN A 121 -2.31 -15.52 11.44
C GLN A 121 -1.75 -15.05 10.10
N GLY A 122 -2.05 -13.83 9.68
CA GLY A 122 -1.61 -13.29 8.39
C GLY A 122 -2.29 -13.90 7.17
N LYS A 123 -3.50 -14.46 7.33
CA LYS A 123 -4.25 -15.10 6.23
C LYS A 123 -4.73 -14.08 5.20
N ILE A 124 -5.26 -12.94 5.67
CA ILE A 124 -5.72 -11.87 4.80
C ILE A 124 -4.52 -11.21 4.10
N GLY A 125 -3.45 -10.96 4.87
CA GLY A 125 -2.20 -10.47 4.29
C GLY A 125 -1.66 -11.40 3.20
N PHE A 126 -1.72 -12.71 3.41
CA PHE A 126 -1.31 -13.68 2.39
C PHE A 126 -2.18 -13.62 1.12
N LEU A 127 -3.51 -13.50 1.26
CA LEU A 127 -4.43 -13.37 0.11
C LEU A 127 -4.15 -12.10 -0.70
N LEU A 128 -3.82 -11.00 -0.03
CA LEU A 128 -3.45 -9.72 -0.65
C LEU A 128 -2.05 -9.73 -1.26
N GLY A 129 -1.19 -10.66 -0.85
CA GLY A 129 0.23 -10.70 -1.23
C GLY A 129 1.09 -9.75 -0.41
N VAL A 130 0.69 -9.47 0.84
CA VAL A 130 1.43 -8.64 1.79
C VAL A 130 2.78 -9.26 2.11
N SER A 131 3.84 -8.49 1.98
CA SER A 131 5.21 -8.86 2.33
C SER A 131 5.59 -8.41 3.75
N GLY A 132 4.94 -7.37 4.26
CA GLY A 132 5.21 -6.79 5.58
C GLY A 132 4.22 -5.70 5.95
N ALA A 133 4.60 -4.88 6.94
CA ALA A 133 3.87 -3.66 7.32
C ALA A 133 4.86 -2.49 7.41
N PRO A 134 4.45 -1.27 7.01
CA PRO A 134 3.13 -0.93 6.47
C PRO A 134 3.01 -1.22 4.95
N GLU A 135 1.81 -1.56 4.52
CA GLU A 135 1.41 -1.61 3.12
C GLU A 135 -0.01 -1.06 2.96
N THR A 136 -0.27 -0.34 1.88
CA THR A 136 -1.59 0.27 1.63
C THR A 136 -2.09 -0.09 0.25
N PHE A 137 -3.34 -0.56 0.18
CA PHE A 137 -4.05 -0.87 -1.05
C PHE A 137 -5.18 0.12 -1.27
N LEU A 138 -5.38 0.57 -2.50
CA LEU A 138 -6.56 1.32 -2.91
C LEU A 138 -7.54 0.36 -3.57
N ILE A 139 -8.73 0.27 -3.00
CA ILE A 139 -9.82 -0.59 -3.48
C ILE A 139 -10.89 0.27 -4.11
N LYS A 140 -11.32 -0.08 -5.33
CA LYS A 140 -12.49 0.50 -6.01
C LYS A 140 -13.61 -0.53 -6.08
N ASN A 141 -14.86 -0.07 -5.88
CA ASN A 141 -16.08 -0.87 -5.98
C ASN A 141 -16.07 -2.16 -5.12
N GLY A 142 -15.25 -2.16 -4.06
CA GLY A 142 -15.18 -3.22 -3.07
C GLY A 142 -14.40 -4.48 -3.48
N ASP A 143 -13.97 -4.61 -4.73
CA ASP A 143 -13.30 -5.82 -5.21
C ASP A 143 -12.10 -5.57 -6.13
N SER A 144 -11.87 -4.34 -6.52
CA SER A 144 -10.83 -4.00 -7.48
C SER A 144 -9.66 -3.29 -6.81
N ILE A 145 -8.53 -3.99 -6.68
CA ILE A 145 -7.29 -3.38 -6.22
C ILE A 145 -6.70 -2.59 -7.38
N VAL A 146 -6.66 -1.26 -7.24
CA VAL A 146 -6.18 -0.34 -8.29
C VAL A 146 -4.82 0.27 -7.98
N MET A 147 -4.36 0.15 -6.74
CA MET A 147 -3.03 0.57 -6.30
C MET A 147 -2.57 -0.28 -5.12
N HIS A 148 -1.29 -0.58 -5.06
CA HIS A 148 -0.60 -1.18 -3.93
C HIS A 148 0.69 -0.42 -3.66
N HIS A 149 0.85 0.05 -2.45
CA HIS A 149 2.06 0.73 -2.00
C HIS A 149 2.66 -0.02 -0.82
N MET A 150 3.93 -0.37 -0.93
CA MET A 150 4.74 -0.96 0.14
C MET A 150 5.57 0.14 0.80
N GLY A 151 5.47 0.25 2.13
CA GLY A 151 6.16 1.26 2.92
C GLY A 151 5.22 2.36 3.43
N VAL A 152 5.82 3.37 4.04
CA VAL A 152 5.10 4.47 4.72
C VAL A 152 4.28 5.29 3.73
N LEU A 153 3.00 5.46 4.02
CA LEU A 153 2.10 6.35 3.30
C LEU A 153 2.21 7.76 3.89
N ASP A 154 2.90 8.64 3.19
CA ASP A 154 2.99 10.07 3.51
C ASP A 154 2.28 10.95 2.47
N GLU A 155 2.28 12.26 2.68
CA GLU A 155 1.66 13.22 1.78
C GLU A 155 2.24 13.15 0.35
N GLN A 156 3.55 12.94 0.21
CA GLN A 156 4.20 12.85 -1.09
C GLN A 156 3.75 11.60 -1.85
N VAL A 157 3.73 10.45 -1.18
CA VAL A 157 3.24 9.18 -1.75
C VAL A 157 1.77 9.31 -2.12
N TRP A 158 0.96 9.89 -1.23
CA TRP A 158 -0.46 10.13 -1.49
C TRP A 158 -0.68 10.96 -2.75
N ASN A 159 -0.08 12.15 -2.82
CA ASN A 159 -0.26 13.07 -3.93
C ASN A 159 0.23 12.51 -5.27
N ASN A 160 1.29 11.71 -5.25
CA ASN A 160 1.87 11.16 -6.47
C ASN A 160 1.20 9.88 -6.96
N LYS A 161 0.68 9.03 -6.04
CA LYS A 161 0.22 7.68 -6.39
C LYS A 161 -1.27 7.45 -6.19
N PHE A 162 -1.87 8.00 -5.13
CA PHE A 162 -3.26 7.71 -4.74
C PHE A 162 -4.25 8.77 -5.22
N ALA A 163 -4.00 10.04 -4.93
CA ALA A 163 -4.89 11.14 -5.27
C ALA A 163 -5.28 11.16 -6.77
N PRO A 164 -4.37 10.95 -7.73
CA PRO A 164 -4.72 10.94 -9.15
C PRO A 164 -5.68 9.81 -9.57
N LEU A 165 -5.83 8.78 -8.72
CA LEU A 165 -6.74 7.65 -8.97
C LEU A 165 -8.12 7.85 -8.34
N ILE A 166 -8.24 8.76 -7.39
CA ILE A 166 -9.47 9.06 -6.65
C ILE A 166 -10.32 10.08 -7.40
N ASP A 167 -9.68 11.09 -7.98
CA ASP A 167 -10.34 12.22 -8.66
C ASP A 167 -10.83 11.89 -10.08
N LYS A 168 -10.76 10.62 -10.49
CA LYS A 168 -11.24 10.12 -11.78
C LYS A 168 -12.53 9.34 -11.63
#